data_2de3e45d662a750b0e5bf387d21cc9e5
#
_entry.id   2de3e45d662a750b0e5bf387d21cc9e5
#
_cell.length_a   1.000
_cell.length_b   1.000
_cell.length_c   1.000
_cell.angle_alpha   90.00
_cell.angle_beta   90.00
_cell.angle_gamma   90.00
#
_symmetry.space_group_name_H-M   'P 1'
#
loop_
_entity.id
_entity.type
_entity.pdbx_description
1 polymer ?
#
loop_
_entity_poly.entity_id
_entity_poly.type
_entity_poly.pdbx_seq_one_letter_code
_entity_poly.pdbx_strand_id
1 'polypeptide(L)'
;LRLELRRTDPASINSLHRKAAAWYAEHAHPVEAIRHAQAAEDWRHASRMLTDSYVSLFLDGRRATVRGLLADFPPEAATTDPELAIALAGAGLFARGPEEVTSYIDLAERQAGMVPDERRPLFKLRVAYTKLWQAGRRGDLSEAREAMRAVEEAVAAQPADRLPQLAEHQVAALTTVGVVELWTGEVADAVRHLEEARELARRIERPYQEIGALAHLGVAARMNGETFANGLRLLEQAVALAEAHGWADDPIEGAPALAFLGSELVCLGRFEEAELHLVRAERALAREGTHLTELVVRYGWGMLRFGQGRLEDALAAFRQTERIRPLLSEDVIIDPRGRIVQVWARMGETAPARATLDELSPQERDSRFGRTVVAQILLAEDSPEQVVEVLAPVIEGASEVSWQVDPRMESIEALLYDAAARDELGEARAAEASLERVLELAESEGIILPFAFAPVQGLLKRHPRHGTAHAGLLSQILDVLAGSSPASRGEAAPLLDELSEAELRVVRYLPSNLKAPEIAAELFVSPNTVRTHLRHIYSKLDAHSRREAVDRARELGLLAPGRVR
;
A
#
# COMPACT_ATOMS: atom_id res chain seq x y z
N LEU A 1 -14.14 -7.17 -51.17
CA LEU A 1 -15.57 -6.97 -50.86
C LEU A 1 -15.81 -5.57 -50.27
N ARG A 2 -15.13 -5.16 -49.16
CA ARG A 2 -15.35 -3.87 -48.49
C ARG A 2 -15.06 -2.65 -49.39
N LEU A 3 -13.98 -2.70 -50.15
CA LEU A 3 -13.62 -1.65 -51.12
C LEU A 3 -14.60 -1.58 -52.29
N GLU A 4 -15.09 -2.72 -52.76
CA GLU A 4 -16.06 -2.81 -53.85
C GLU A 4 -17.43 -2.26 -53.42
N LEU A 5 -17.89 -2.60 -52.23
CA LEU A 5 -19.12 -2.07 -51.65
C LEU A 5 -19.06 -0.53 -51.51
N ARG A 6 -17.91 0.00 -51.04
CA ARG A 6 -17.69 1.45 -50.96
C ARG A 6 -17.79 2.16 -52.30
N ARG A 7 -17.44 1.47 -53.38
CA ARG A 7 -17.48 2.01 -54.73
C ARG A 7 -18.85 1.88 -55.42
N THR A 8 -19.58 0.77 -55.13
CA THR A 8 -20.81 0.43 -55.85
C THR A 8 -22.08 0.84 -55.13
N ASP A 9 -22.09 0.78 -53.78
CA ASP A 9 -23.27 1.12 -52.97
C ASP A 9 -22.87 1.64 -51.60
N PRO A 10 -22.35 2.87 -51.49
CA PRO A 10 -21.95 3.46 -50.20
C PRO A 10 -23.12 3.66 -49.26
N ALA A 11 -24.37 3.78 -49.73
CA ALA A 11 -25.54 3.95 -48.87
C ALA A 11 -25.92 2.68 -48.11
N SER A 12 -25.62 1.48 -48.64
CA SER A 12 -25.88 0.22 -47.99
C SER A 12 -24.89 -0.06 -46.83
N ILE A 13 -23.70 0.51 -46.87
CA ILE A 13 -22.65 0.29 -45.89
C ILE A 13 -23.11 0.72 -44.49
N ASN A 14 -23.66 1.92 -44.33
CA ASN A 14 -24.17 2.42 -43.07
C ASN A 14 -25.32 1.55 -42.55
N SER A 15 -26.19 1.05 -43.43
CA SER A 15 -27.25 0.11 -43.06
C SER A 15 -26.69 -1.23 -42.53
N LEU A 16 -25.66 -1.77 -43.21
CA LEU A 16 -24.99 -3.00 -42.79
C LEU A 16 -24.28 -2.81 -41.44
N HIS A 17 -23.62 -1.68 -41.24
CA HIS A 17 -22.99 -1.37 -39.94
C HIS A 17 -24.02 -1.23 -38.82
N ARG A 18 -25.18 -0.59 -39.04
CA ARG A 18 -26.27 -0.54 -38.04
C ARG A 18 -26.80 -1.92 -37.67
N LYS A 19 -27.00 -2.81 -38.66
CA LYS A 19 -27.41 -4.20 -38.44
C LYS A 19 -26.37 -4.98 -37.65
N ALA A 20 -25.09 -4.81 -37.98
CA ALA A 20 -23.99 -5.42 -37.25
C ALA A 20 -23.92 -4.88 -35.80
N ALA A 21 -24.07 -3.57 -35.61
CA ALA A 21 -24.10 -2.97 -34.27
C ALA A 21 -25.21 -3.58 -33.39
N ALA A 22 -26.43 -3.70 -33.94
CA ALA A 22 -27.54 -4.31 -33.21
C ALA A 22 -27.26 -5.78 -32.86
N TRP A 23 -26.76 -6.57 -33.84
CA TRP A 23 -26.43 -7.97 -33.63
C TRP A 23 -25.37 -8.17 -32.53
N TYR A 24 -24.26 -7.39 -32.56
CA TYR A 24 -23.21 -7.45 -31.57
C TYR A 24 -23.70 -7.02 -30.18
N ALA A 25 -24.58 -6.02 -30.12
CA ALA A 25 -25.19 -5.59 -28.85
C ALA A 25 -26.06 -6.70 -28.22
N GLU A 26 -26.87 -7.39 -29.03
CA GLU A 26 -27.70 -8.51 -28.58
C GLU A 26 -26.87 -9.74 -28.12
N HIS A 27 -25.63 -9.88 -28.63
CA HIS A 27 -24.74 -10.99 -28.29
C HIS A 27 -23.67 -10.63 -27.26
N ALA A 28 -23.85 -9.54 -26.49
CA ALA A 28 -22.95 -9.08 -25.42
C ALA A 28 -21.51 -8.78 -25.88
N HIS A 29 -21.37 -8.25 -27.11
CA HIS A 29 -20.11 -7.76 -27.66
C HIS A 29 -20.12 -6.22 -27.78
N PRO A 30 -20.04 -5.47 -26.65
CA PRO A 30 -20.26 -4.03 -26.67
C PRO A 30 -19.21 -3.25 -27.47
N VAL A 31 -17.96 -3.68 -27.49
CA VAL A 31 -16.88 -2.98 -28.22
C VAL A 31 -17.11 -3.01 -29.72
N GLU A 32 -17.45 -4.18 -30.26
CA GLU A 32 -17.77 -4.38 -31.66
C GLU A 32 -19.03 -3.63 -32.04
N ALA A 33 -20.06 -3.67 -31.19
CA ALA A 33 -21.30 -2.93 -31.39
C ALA A 33 -21.06 -1.42 -31.49
N ILE A 34 -20.27 -0.84 -30.57
CA ILE A 34 -19.94 0.59 -30.56
C ILE A 34 -19.14 0.95 -31.83
N ARG A 35 -18.11 0.18 -32.21
CA ARG A 35 -17.32 0.43 -33.43
C ARG A 35 -18.17 0.40 -34.68
N HIS A 36 -19.13 -0.52 -34.76
CA HIS A 36 -20.04 -0.58 -35.88
C HIS A 36 -21.03 0.58 -35.93
N ALA A 37 -21.51 1.06 -34.78
CA ALA A 37 -22.36 2.25 -34.71
C ALA A 37 -21.58 3.51 -35.13
N GLN A 38 -20.33 3.66 -34.66
CA GLN A 38 -19.43 4.75 -35.08
C GLN A 38 -19.14 4.70 -36.56
N ALA A 39 -18.88 3.51 -37.13
CA ALA A 39 -18.68 3.34 -38.56
C ALA A 39 -19.93 3.62 -39.43
N ALA A 40 -21.12 3.58 -38.81
CA ALA A 40 -22.37 3.99 -39.41
C ALA A 40 -22.69 5.48 -39.22
N GLU A 41 -21.80 6.23 -38.55
CA GLU A 41 -21.99 7.61 -38.11
C GLU A 41 -23.26 7.79 -37.21
N ASP A 42 -23.70 6.70 -36.57
CA ASP A 42 -24.82 6.72 -35.64
C ASP A 42 -24.30 7.07 -34.22
N TRP A 43 -23.83 8.31 -34.10
CA TRP A 43 -23.15 8.82 -32.91
C TRP A 43 -23.99 8.70 -31.64
N ARG A 44 -25.31 8.94 -31.78
CA ARG A 44 -26.24 8.85 -30.63
C ARG A 44 -26.38 7.43 -30.12
N HIS A 45 -26.42 6.43 -30.98
CA HIS A 45 -26.48 5.03 -30.60
C HIS A 45 -25.14 4.55 -30.06
N ALA A 46 -24.04 4.93 -30.70
CA ALA A 46 -22.67 4.64 -30.26
C ALA A 46 -22.42 5.21 -28.84
N SER A 47 -22.81 6.46 -28.58
CA SER A 47 -22.69 7.11 -27.28
C SER A 47 -23.44 6.35 -26.19
N ARG A 48 -24.70 5.99 -26.45
CA ARG A 48 -25.51 5.22 -25.48
C ARG A 48 -24.87 3.88 -25.12
N MET A 49 -24.47 3.10 -26.11
CA MET A 49 -23.82 1.81 -25.87
C MET A 49 -22.51 1.97 -25.10
N LEU A 50 -21.72 3.00 -25.45
CA LEU A 50 -20.48 3.27 -24.73
C LEU A 50 -20.75 3.65 -23.27
N THR A 51 -21.67 4.59 -23.03
CA THR A 51 -21.99 5.05 -21.67
C THR A 51 -22.61 3.95 -20.82
N ASP A 52 -23.28 2.97 -21.41
CA ASP A 52 -23.83 1.82 -20.68
C ASP A 52 -22.76 0.74 -20.38
N SER A 53 -21.64 0.72 -21.11
CA SER A 53 -20.62 -0.33 -20.99
C SER A 53 -19.28 0.16 -20.43
N TYR A 54 -19.01 1.49 -20.39
CA TYR A 54 -17.65 1.98 -20.14
C TYR A 54 -17.13 1.64 -18.73
N VAL A 55 -18.01 1.65 -17.72
CA VAL A 55 -17.63 1.30 -16.34
C VAL A 55 -17.21 -0.16 -16.29
N SER A 56 -18.02 -1.07 -16.82
CA SER A 56 -17.69 -2.49 -16.88
C SER A 56 -16.37 -2.75 -17.63
N LEU A 57 -16.18 -2.11 -18.81
CA LEU A 57 -14.93 -2.21 -19.56
C LEU A 57 -13.72 -1.67 -18.77
N PHE A 58 -13.95 -0.62 -17.99
CA PHE A 58 -12.91 -0.05 -17.14
C PHE A 58 -12.51 -1.00 -16.00
N LEU A 59 -13.52 -1.60 -15.33
CA LEU A 59 -13.33 -2.58 -14.25
C LEU A 59 -12.74 -3.92 -14.74
N ASP A 60 -12.78 -4.16 -16.05
CA ASP A 60 -12.09 -5.28 -16.70
C ASP A 60 -10.63 -4.92 -17.12
N GLY A 61 -10.10 -3.77 -16.69
CA GLY A 61 -8.77 -3.29 -17.07
C GLY A 61 -8.66 -2.83 -18.53
N ARG A 62 -9.78 -2.67 -19.27
CA ARG A 62 -9.81 -2.36 -20.72
C ARG A 62 -9.81 -0.86 -21.01
N ARG A 63 -9.07 -0.06 -20.24
CA ARG A 63 -9.01 1.42 -20.37
C ARG A 63 -8.55 1.88 -21.75
N ALA A 64 -7.55 1.23 -22.34
CA ALA A 64 -7.06 1.56 -23.66
C ALA A 64 -8.16 1.39 -24.74
N THR A 65 -9.01 0.37 -24.59
CA THR A 65 -10.17 0.16 -25.46
C THR A 65 -11.18 1.30 -25.31
N VAL A 66 -11.51 1.68 -24.06
CA VAL A 66 -12.45 2.81 -23.80
C VAL A 66 -11.93 4.10 -24.41
N ARG A 67 -10.65 4.43 -24.23
CA ARG A 67 -10.04 5.61 -24.84
C ARG A 67 -10.07 5.58 -26.38
N GLY A 68 -9.77 4.43 -26.98
CA GLY A 68 -9.84 4.27 -28.42
C GLY A 68 -11.26 4.53 -28.95
N LEU A 69 -12.28 3.98 -28.26
CA LEU A 69 -13.67 4.22 -28.62
C LEU A 69 -14.08 5.69 -28.48
N LEU A 70 -13.62 6.37 -27.40
CA LEU A 70 -13.90 7.79 -27.20
C LEU A 70 -13.19 8.70 -28.22
N ALA A 71 -11.99 8.34 -28.65
CA ALA A 71 -11.22 9.10 -29.62
C ALA A 71 -11.85 9.09 -31.03
N ASP A 72 -12.67 8.10 -31.33
CA ASP A 72 -13.35 7.99 -32.64
C ASP A 72 -14.63 8.86 -32.73
N PHE A 73 -15.08 9.51 -31.61
CA PHE A 73 -16.21 10.44 -31.65
C PHE A 73 -15.79 11.80 -32.23
N PRO A 74 -16.68 12.48 -32.95
CA PRO A 74 -16.44 13.86 -33.38
C PRO A 74 -16.25 14.78 -32.17
N PRO A 75 -15.36 15.77 -32.23
CA PRO A 75 -15.11 16.69 -31.11
C PRO A 75 -16.38 17.40 -30.59
N GLU A 76 -17.33 17.65 -31.49
CA GLU A 76 -18.59 18.35 -31.19
C GLU A 76 -19.63 17.43 -30.50
N ALA A 77 -19.45 16.11 -30.56
CA ALA A 77 -20.44 15.16 -30.01
C ALA A 77 -20.67 15.36 -28.51
N ALA A 78 -19.61 15.61 -27.74
CA ALA A 78 -19.70 15.87 -26.32
C ALA A 78 -20.45 17.17 -25.98
N THR A 79 -20.46 18.17 -26.88
CA THR A 79 -21.16 19.45 -26.64
C THR A 79 -22.67 19.33 -26.73
N THR A 80 -23.18 18.23 -27.29
CA THR A 80 -24.60 17.97 -27.48
C THR A 80 -25.09 16.71 -26.75
N ASP A 81 -24.19 15.95 -26.14
CA ASP A 81 -24.51 14.72 -25.40
C ASP A 81 -23.86 14.72 -24.00
N PRO A 82 -24.63 15.03 -22.95
CA PRO A 82 -24.12 15.08 -21.57
C PRO A 82 -23.63 13.73 -21.05
N GLU A 83 -24.17 12.61 -21.54
CA GLU A 83 -23.68 11.27 -21.13
C GLU A 83 -22.30 10.97 -21.75
N LEU A 84 -22.06 11.41 -22.99
CA LEU A 84 -20.74 11.31 -23.61
C LEU A 84 -19.73 12.25 -22.91
N ALA A 85 -20.17 13.46 -22.51
CA ALA A 85 -19.31 14.39 -21.79
C ALA A 85 -18.81 13.76 -20.46
N ILE A 86 -19.69 13.12 -19.67
CA ILE A 86 -19.28 12.47 -18.44
C ILE A 86 -18.41 11.23 -18.68
N ALA A 87 -18.62 10.49 -19.76
CA ALA A 87 -17.73 9.38 -20.13
C ALA A 87 -16.32 9.87 -20.52
N LEU A 88 -16.23 11.01 -21.24
CA LEU A 88 -14.95 11.68 -21.54
C LEU A 88 -14.25 12.19 -20.30
N ALA A 89 -14.99 12.74 -19.33
CA ALA A 89 -14.44 13.14 -18.04
C ALA A 89 -13.84 11.92 -17.31
N GLY A 90 -14.59 10.83 -17.19
CA GLY A 90 -14.14 9.60 -16.52
C GLY A 90 -12.90 8.98 -17.16
N ALA A 91 -12.89 8.84 -18.48
CA ALA A 91 -11.71 8.35 -19.20
C ALA A 91 -10.53 9.34 -19.18
N GLY A 92 -10.81 10.63 -19.13
CA GLY A 92 -9.83 11.71 -19.05
C GLY A 92 -9.06 11.78 -17.72
N LEU A 93 -9.62 11.23 -16.65
CA LEU A 93 -9.01 11.25 -15.32
C LEU A 93 -7.57 10.71 -15.30
N PHE A 94 -7.19 9.85 -16.22
CA PHE A 94 -5.85 9.24 -16.29
C PHE A 94 -4.96 9.79 -17.42
N ALA A 95 -5.51 10.58 -18.34
CA ALA A 95 -4.80 11.01 -19.54
C ALA A 95 -4.84 12.53 -19.79
N ARG A 96 -5.72 13.25 -19.09
CA ARG A 96 -5.98 14.67 -19.31
C ARG A 96 -5.63 15.50 -18.09
N GLY A 97 -5.43 16.80 -18.30
CA GLY A 97 -5.23 17.74 -17.20
C GLY A 97 -6.50 17.87 -16.32
N PRO A 98 -6.36 18.18 -15.01
CA PRO A 98 -7.49 18.31 -14.10
C PRO A 98 -8.53 19.34 -14.54
N GLU A 99 -8.11 20.44 -15.20
CA GLU A 99 -9.00 21.48 -15.71
C GLU A 99 -9.91 20.96 -16.86
N GLU A 100 -9.37 20.13 -17.74
CA GLU A 100 -10.13 19.56 -18.85
C GLU A 100 -11.19 18.57 -18.34
N VAL A 101 -10.85 17.74 -17.34
CA VAL A 101 -11.79 16.83 -16.69
C VAL A 101 -12.92 17.62 -16.03
N THR A 102 -12.59 18.65 -15.26
CA THR A 102 -13.58 19.53 -14.62
C THR A 102 -14.49 20.17 -15.66
N SER A 103 -13.95 20.65 -16.79
CA SER A 103 -14.75 21.27 -17.85
C SER A 103 -15.79 20.32 -18.45
N TYR A 104 -15.47 19.03 -18.61
CA TYR A 104 -16.41 18.01 -19.08
C TYR A 104 -17.48 17.67 -18.02
N ILE A 105 -17.12 17.63 -16.74
CA ILE A 105 -18.10 17.45 -15.64
C ILE A 105 -19.09 18.61 -15.64
N ASP A 106 -18.59 19.85 -15.66
CA ASP A 106 -19.41 21.06 -15.69
C ASP A 106 -20.32 21.12 -16.92
N LEU A 107 -19.81 20.69 -18.09
CA LEU A 107 -20.58 20.62 -19.31
C LEU A 107 -21.74 19.62 -19.16
N ALA A 108 -21.45 18.42 -18.66
CA ALA A 108 -22.45 17.39 -18.41
C ALA A 108 -23.53 17.87 -17.43
N GLU A 109 -23.17 18.53 -16.33
CA GLU A 109 -24.10 19.06 -15.35
C GLU A 109 -24.99 20.19 -15.92
N ARG A 110 -24.40 21.13 -16.65
CA ARG A 110 -25.18 22.20 -17.32
C ARG A 110 -26.21 21.65 -18.31
N GLN A 111 -25.93 20.51 -18.92
CA GLN A 111 -26.79 19.88 -19.92
C GLN A 111 -27.65 18.73 -19.35
N ALA A 112 -27.65 18.52 -18.02
CA ALA A 112 -28.39 17.43 -17.37
C ALA A 112 -29.88 17.38 -17.74
N GLY A 113 -30.50 18.55 -18.06
CA GLY A 113 -31.87 18.63 -18.54
C GLY A 113 -32.13 17.98 -19.89
N MET A 114 -31.09 17.74 -20.71
CA MET A 114 -31.17 17.04 -22.02
C MET A 114 -31.23 15.52 -21.85
N VAL A 115 -30.88 14.99 -20.67
CA VAL A 115 -30.91 13.54 -20.41
C VAL A 115 -32.38 13.11 -20.24
N PRO A 116 -32.85 12.07 -20.98
CA PRO A 116 -34.19 11.52 -20.82
C PRO A 116 -34.48 11.13 -19.36
N ASP A 117 -35.73 11.32 -18.91
CA ASP A 117 -36.13 11.09 -17.52
C ASP A 117 -35.80 9.67 -17.04
N GLU A 118 -35.95 8.67 -17.89
CA GLU A 118 -35.63 7.26 -17.62
C GLU A 118 -34.14 6.98 -17.40
N ARG A 119 -33.26 7.83 -17.95
CA ARG A 119 -31.80 7.71 -17.84
C ARG A 119 -31.20 8.66 -16.79
N ARG A 120 -31.94 9.65 -16.37
CA ARG A 120 -31.47 10.69 -15.44
C ARG A 120 -30.91 10.15 -14.11
N PRO A 121 -31.52 9.12 -13.49
CA PRO A 121 -30.95 8.53 -12.26
C PRO A 121 -29.57 7.91 -12.48
N LEU A 122 -29.36 7.16 -13.57
CA LEU A 122 -28.07 6.57 -13.91
C LEU A 122 -27.02 7.64 -14.28
N PHE A 123 -27.45 8.69 -14.98
CA PHE A 123 -26.60 9.84 -15.30
C PHE A 123 -26.09 10.53 -14.03
N LYS A 124 -26.98 10.79 -13.05
CA LYS A 124 -26.60 11.37 -11.75
C LYS A 124 -25.57 10.50 -11.02
N LEU A 125 -25.75 9.18 -11.02
CA LEU A 125 -24.80 8.24 -10.43
C LEU A 125 -23.43 8.35 -11.11
N ARG A 126 -23.38 8.42 -12.44
CA ARG A 126 -22.11 8.55 -13.19
C ARG A 126 -21.41 9.88 -12.92
N VAL A 127 -22.15 10.97 -12.79
CA VAL A 127 -21.59 12.27 -12.39
C VAL A 127 -20.98 12.19 -11.00
N ALA A 128 -21.74 11.68 -10.01
CA ALA A 128 -21.26 11.53 -8.64
C ALA A 128 -20.01 10.63 -8.57
N TYR A 129 -20.02 9.50 -9.27
CA TYR A 129 -18.90 8.59 -9.36
C TYR A 129 -17.66 9.24 -10.00
N THR A 130 -17.82 10.02 -11.07
CA THR A 130 -16.70 10.71 -11.72
C THR A 130 -16.09 11.79 -10.80
N LYS A 131 -16.92 12.50 -10.05
CA LYS A 131 -16.48 13.46 -9.02
C LYS A 131 -15.72 12.75 -7.89
N LEU A 132 -16.22 11.61 -7.43
CA LEU A 132 -15.54 10.80 -6.41
C LEU A 132 -14.14 10.39 -6.89
N TRP A 133 -14.02 9.94 -8.12
CA TRP A 133 -12.72 9.59 -8.70
C TRP A 133 -11.80 10.80 -8.85
N GLN A 134 -12.34 11.97 -9.21
CA GLN A 134 -11.55 13.20 -9.29
C GLN A 134 -11.01 13.60 -7.91
N ALA A 135 -11.84 13.54 -6.86
CA ALA A 135 -11.43 13.76 -5.48
C ALA A 135 -10.38 12.72 -5.02
N GLY A 136 -10.61 11.44 -5.33
CA GLY A 136 -9.67 10.35 -5.03
C GLY A 136 -8.28 10.57 -5.62
N ARG A 137 -8.18 11.09 -6.82
CA ARG A 137 -6.88 11.40 -7.46
C ARG A 137 -6.10 12.51 -6.75
N ARG A 138 -6.80 13.45 -6.12
CA ARG A 138 -6.20 14.54 -5.34
C ARG A 138 -5.99 14.15 -3.88
N GLY A 139 -6.62 13.06 -3.42
CA GLY A 139 -6.64 12.69 -2.01
C GLY A 139 -7.47 13.67 -1.16
N ASP A 140 -8.50 14.31 -1.75
CA ASP A 140 -9.36 15.25 -1.06
C ASP A 140 -10.48 14.48 -0.35
N LEU A 141 -10.36 14.37 0.98
CA LEU A 141 -11.29 13.62 1.83
C LEU A 141 -12.68 14.26 1.87
N SER A 142 -12.75 15.59 1.93
CA SER A 142 -14.04 16.31 2.01
C SER A 142 -14.86 16.13 0.75
N GLU A 143 -14.24 16.39 -0.42
CA GLU A 143 -14.88 16.17 -1.72
C GLU A 143 -15.23 14.69 -1.94
N ALA A 144 -14.35 13.76 -1.52
CA ALA A 144 -14.61 12.32 -1.66
C ALA A 144 -15.81 11.85 -0.84
N ARG A 145 -15.94 12.29 0.41
CA ARG A 145 -17.10 11.97 1.28
C ARG A 145 -18.40 12.59 0.77
N GLU A 146 -18.36 13.80 0.23
CA GLU A 146 -19.53 14.43 -0.39
C GLU A 146 -19.96 13.67 -1.64
N ALA A 147 -19.02 13.34 -2.52
CA ALA A 147 -19.31 12.57 -3.73
C ALA A 147 -19.78 11.14 -3.42
N MET A 148 -19.24 10.49 -2.37
CA MET A 148 -19.71 9.18 -1.93
C MET A 148 -21.16 9.21 -1.46
N ARG A 149 -21.56 10.21 -0.66
CA ARG A 149 -22.99 10.40 -0.29
C ARG A 149 -23.88 10.56 -1.51
N ALA A 150 -23.43 11.34 -2.51
CA ALA A 150 -24.18 11.48 -3.75
C ALA A 150 -24.28 10.16 -4.55
N VAL A 151 -23.27 9.30 -4.50
CA VAL A 151 -23.32 7.94 -5.07
C VAL A 151 -24.36 7.09 -4.33
N GLU A 152 -24.35 7.07 -3.01
CA GLU A 152 -25.30 6.32 -2.18
C GLU A 152 -26.75 6.75 -2.44
N GLU A 153 -26.99 8.05 -2.45
CA GLU A 153 -28.32 8.62 -2.77
C GLU A 153 -28.77 8.24 -4.18
N ALA A 154 -27.86 8.32 -5.17
CA ALA A 154 -28.15 7.96 -6.53
C ALA A 154 -28.43 6.46 -6.71
N VAL A 155 -27.76 5.59 -5.97
CA VAL A 155 -28.01 4.14 -5.93
C VAL A 155 -29.36 3.86 -5.26
N ALA A 156 -29.64 4.46 -4.11
CA ALA A 156 -30.91 4.27 -3.40
C ALA A 156 -32.14 4.71 -4.20
N ALA A 157 -31.97 5.66 -5.12
CA ALA A 157 -33.02 6.13 -6.00
C ALA A 157 -33.32 5.18 -7.19
N GLN A 158 -32.54 4.10 -7.37
CA GLN A 158 -32.73 3.18 -8.50
C GLN A 158 -33.76 2.07 -8.19
N PRO A 159 -34.47 1.58 -9.22
CA PRO A 159 -35.31 0.40 -9.08
C PRO A 159 -34.51 -0.86 -8.69
N ALA A 160 -35.12 -1.73 -7.89
CA ALA A 160 -34.47 -2.93 -7.35
C ALA A 160 -33.96 -3.90 -8.44
N ASP A 161 -34.59 -3.94 -9.60
CA ASP A 161 -34.20 -4.75 -10.75
C ASP A 161 -32.91 -4.28 -11.44
N ARG A 162 -32.49 -3.04 -11.19
CA ARG A 162 -31.23 -2.47 -11.71
C ARG A 162 -30.04 -2.59 -10.73
N LEU A 163 -30.28 -2.95 -9.48
CA LEU A 163 -29.24 -3.05 -8.45
C LEU A 163 -28.02 -3.92 -8.85
N PRO A 164 -28.17 -5.07 -9.55
CA PRO A 164 -27.01 -5.84 -9.97
C PRO A 164 -26.06 -5.07 -10.90
N GLN A 165 -26.59 -4.22 -11.79
CA GLN A 165 -25.79 -3.39 -12.72
C GLN A 165 -25.10 -2.22 -11.99
N LEU A 166 -25.62 -1.83 -10.84
CA LEU A 166 -25.08 -0.74 -10.03
C LEU A 166 -23.98 -1.21 -9.07
N ALA A 167 -23.93 -2.50 -8.78
CA ALA A 167 -22.90 -3.08 -7.90
C ALA A 167 -21.48 -2.78 -8.38
N GLU A 168 -21.24 -2.66 -9.69
CA GLU A 168 -19.96 -2.24 -10.26
C GLU A 168 -19.57 -0.82 -9.84
N HIS A 169 -20.53 0.12 -9.87
CA HIS A 169 -20.31 1.50 -9.42
C HIS A 169 -20.08 1.57 -7.91
N GLN A 170 -20.81 0.73 -7.13
CA GLN A 170 -20.64 0.66 -5.67
C GLN A 170 -19.25 0.15 -5.29
N VAL A 171 -18.80 -0.96 -5.89
CA VAL A 171 -17.45 -1.49 -5.64
C VAL A 171 -16.39 -0.43 -5.89
N ALA A 172 -16.45 0.23 -7.03
CA ALA A 172 -15.46 1.21 -7.40
C ALA A 172 -15.54 2.48 -6.51
N ALA A 173 -16.75 2.87 -6.07
CA ALA A 173 -16.92 3.97 -5.14
C ALA A 173 -16.37 3.65 -3.75
N LEU A 174 -16.70 2.47 -3.20
CA LEU A 174 -16.18 1.99 -1.92
C LEU A 174 -14.65 1.88 -1.91
N THR A 175 -14.07 1.34 -3.00
CA THR A 175 -12.61 1.28 -3.14
C THR A 175 -12.02 2.69 -3.15
N THR A 176 -12.60 3.61 -3.92
CA THR A 176 -12.06 4.97 -4.05
C THR A 176 -12.14 5.74 -2.71
N VAL A 177 -13.28 5.71 -2.02
CA VAL A 177 -13.39 6.40 -0.72
C VAL A 177 -12.48 5.78 0.32
N GLY A 178 -12.42 4.44 0.39
CA GLY A 178 -11.53 3.74 1.32
C GLY A 178 -10.04 4.06 1.07
N VAL A 179 -9.64 4.23 -0.19
CA VAL A 179 -8.28 4.69 -0.53
C VAL A 179 -8.03 6.10 -0.01
N VAL A 180 -8.96 7.04 -0.23
CA VAL A 180 -8.78 8.43 0.27
C VAL A 180 -8.72 8.44 1.79
N GLU A 181 -9.63 7.74 2.47
CA GLU A 181 -9.66 7.64 3.94
C GLU A 181 -8.34 7.06 4.50
N LEU A 182 -7.81 6.03 3.85
CA LEU A 182 -6.52 5.45 4.24
C LEU A 182 -5.39 6.49 4.19
N TRP A 183 -5.30 7.22 3.09
CA TRP A 183 -4.21 8.18 2.88
C TRP A 183 -4.40 9.54 3.55
N THR A 184 -5.55 9.74 4.20
CA THR A 184 -5.84 10.90 5.06
C THR A 184 -5.90 10.54 6.55
N GLY A 185 -5.56 9.29 6.91
CA GLY A 185 -5.44 8.83 8.30
C GLY A 185 -6.74 8.30 8.92
N GLU A 186 -7.84 8.23 8.17
CA GLU A 186 -9.12 7.67 8.64
C GLU A 186 -9.14 6.14 8.50
N VAL A 187 -8.16 5.48 9.13
CA VAL A 187 -7.85 4.06 8.90
C VAL A 187 -9.02 3.12 9.20
N ALA A 188 -9.80 3.38 10.25
CA ALA A 188 -10.93 2.52 10.63
C ALA A 188 -12.06 2.55 9.58
N ASP A 189 -12.37 3.73 9.04
CA ASP A 189 -13.35 3.88 7.95
C ASP A 189 -12.83 3.26 6.67
N ALA A 190 -11.54 3.46 6.36
CA ALA A 190 -10.87 2.85 5.21
C ALA A 190 -10.97 1.32 5.23
N VAL A 191 -10.64 0.67 6.35
CA VAL A 191 -10.76 -0.79 6.50
C VAL A 191 -12.18 -1.25 6.24
N ARG A 192 -13.18 -0.59 6.82
CA ARG A 192 -14.59 -0.94 6.64
C ARG A 192 -15.02 -0.85 5.17
N HIS A 193 -14.72 0.25 4.49
CA HIS A 193 -15.11 0.44 3.08
C HIS A 193 -14.35 -0.50 2.14
N LEU A 194 -13.06 -0.73 2.39
CA LEU A 194 -12.24 -1.64 1.57
C LEU A 194 -12.64 -3.11 1.75
N GLU A 195 -13.02 -3.54 2.96
CA GLU A 195 -13.55 -4.90 3.18
C GLU A 195 -14.91 -5.07 2.47
N GLU A 196 -15.81 -4.09 2.57
CA GLU A 196 -17.08 -4.11 1.86
C GLU A 196 -16.87 -4.15 0.33
N ALA A 197 -15.91 -3.35 -0.18
CA ALA A 197 -15.52 -3.36 -1.58
C ALA A 197 -15.00 -4.74 -2.02
N ARG A 198 -14.13 -5.36 -1.22
CA ARG A 198 -13.57 -6.68 -1.49
C ARG A 198 -14.66 -7.76 -1.55
N GLU A 199 -15.55 -7.78 -0.56
CA GLU A 199 -16.66 -8.75 -0.51
C GLU A 199 -17.62 -8.57 -1.71
N LEU A 200 -17.94 -7.32 -2.04
CA LEU A 200 -18.79 -7.02 -3.18
C LEU A 200 -18.11 -7.39 -4.50
N ALA A 201 -16.82 -7.08 -4.68
CA ALA A 201 -16.04 -7.43 -5.87
C ALA A 201 -16.05 -8.94 -6.12
N ARG A 202 -15.84 -9.74 -5.08
CA ARG A 202 -15.92 -11.22 -5.15
C ARG A 202 -17.30 -11.70 -5.55
N ARG A 203 -18.34 -11.15 -4.94
CA ARG A 203 -19.74 -11.55 -5.20
C ARG A 203 -20.17 -11.27 -6.64
N ILE A 204 -19.67 -10.19 -7.26
CA ILE A 204 -19.98 -9.83 -8.65
C ILE A 204 -18.91 -10.27 -9.65
N GLU A 205 -17.94 -11.08 -9.21
CA GLU A 205 -16.85 -11.64 -10.03
C GLU A 205 -16.03 -10.55 -10.75
N ARG A 206 -15.60 -9.52 -10.00
CA ARG A 206 -14.73 -8.42 -10.48
C ARG A 206 -13.34 -8.47 -9.85
N PRO A 207 -12.47 -9.41 -10.26
CA PRO A 207 -11.15 -9.59 -9.67
C PRO A 207 -10.25 -8.36 -9.82
N TYR A 208 -10.46 -7.53 -10.84
CA TYR A 208 -9.72 -6.28 -10.99
C TYR A 208 -9.91 -5.33 -9.80
N GLN A 209 -11.15 -5.16 -9.32
CA GLN A 209 -11.45 -4.36 -8.14
C GLN A 209 -11.02 -5.04 -6.83
N GLU A 210 -11.06 -6.36 -6.78
CA GLU A 210 -10.56 -7.12 -5.62
C GLU A 210 -9.06 -6.89 -5.40
N ILE A 211 -8.25 -6.75 -6.47
CA ILE A 211 -6.82 -6.43 -6.39
C ILE A 211 -6.61 -5.12 -5.66
N GLY A 212 -7.31 -4.05 -6.08
CA GLY A 212 -7.19 -2.74 -5.46
C GLY A 212 -7.59 -2.74 -3.98
N ALA A 213 -8.72 -3.36 -3.66
CA ALA A 213 -9.17 -3.49 -2.27
C ALA A 213 -8.17 -4.28 -1.41
N LEU A 214 -7.66 -5.43 -1.88
CA LEU A 214 -6.64 -6.23 -1.18
C LEU A 214 -5.35 -5.46 -0.96
N ALA A 215 -4.86 -4.74 -1.98
CA ALA A 215 -3.62 -3.98 -1.89
C ALA A 215 -3.69 -2.89 -0.81
N HIS A 216 -4.78 -2.13 -0.78
CA HIS A 216 -4.96 -1.07 0.23
C HIS A 216 -5.29 -1.63 1.62
N LEU A 217 -6.03 -2.75 1.72
CA LEU A 217 -6.23 -3.47 2.98
C LEU A 217 -4.92 -3.97 3.58
N GLY A 218 -3.97 -4.41 2.76
CA GLY A 218 -2.65 -4.83 3.23
C GLY A 218 -1.91 -3.71 3.95
N VAL A 219 -1.98 -2.48 3.42
CA VAL A 219 -1.41 -1.29 4.07
C VAL A 219 -2.24 -0.89 5.29
N ALA A 220 -3.58 -0.87 5.18
CA ALA A 220 -4.49 -0.50 6.24
C ALA A 220 -4.38 -1.40 7.47
N ALA A 221 -4.20 -2.72 7.28
CA ALA A 221 -4.00 -3.68 8.37
C ALA A 221 -2.83 -3.28 9.27
N ARG A 222 -1.70 -2.90 8.67
CA ARG A 222 -0.53 -2.41 9.40
C ARG A 222 -0.81 -1.11 10.17
N MET A 223 -1.43 -0.14 9.52
CA MET A 223 -1.78 1.15 10.16
C MET A 223 -2.82 0.98 11.27
N ASN A 224 -3.70 -0.03 11.16
CA ASN A 224 -4.70 -0.38 12.16
C ASN A 224 -4.14 -1.25 13.32
N GLY A 225 -2.83 -1.47 13.38
CA GLY A 225 -2.17 -2.20 14.46
C GLY A 225 -2.20 -3.73 14.31
N GLU A 226 -2.59 -4.25 13.15
CA GLU A 226 -2.49 -5.68 12.84
C GLU A 226 -1.05 -6.10 12.56
N THR A 227 -0.80 -7.40 12.49
CA THR A 227 0.55 -7.93 12.26
C THR A 227 1.05 -7.66 10.84
N PHE A 228 2.38 -7.46 10.69
CA PHE A 228 3.03 -7.38 9.37
C PHE A 228 2.72 -8.61 8.51
N ALA A 229 2.66 -9.80 9.12
CA ALA A 229 2.32 -11.03 8.42
C ALA A 229 0.93 -10.98 7.76
N ASN A 230 -0.07 -10.37 8.40
CA ASN A 230 -1.39 -10.22 7.80
C ASN A 230 -1.38 -9.23 6.63
N GLY A 231 -0.74 -8.07 6.81
CA GLY A 231 -0.58 -7.09 5.73
C GLY A 231 0.14 -7.68 4.51
N LEU A 232 1.28 -8.34 4.76
CA LEU A 232 2.07 -9.01 3.72
C LEU A 232 1.24 -10.05 2.95
N ARG A 233 0.50 -10.91 3.66
CA ARG A 233 -0.37 -11.92 3.07
C ARG A 233 -1.44 -11.32 2.14
N LEU A 234 -2.05 -10.20 2.54
CA LEU A 234 -3.04 -9.49 1.70
C LEU A 234 -2.39 -8.92 0.44
N LEU A 235 -1.20 -8.36 0.55
CA LEU A 235 -0.42 -7.83 -0.58
C LEU A 235 0.03 -8.93 -1.54
N GLU A 236 0.53 -10.05 -1.02
CA GLU A 236 0.88 -11.23 -1.81
C GLU A 236 -0.34 -11.79 -2.56
N GLN A 237 -1.51 -11.82 -1.93
CA GLN A 237 -2.77 -12.20 -2.58
C GLN A 237 -3.16 -11.23 -3.70
N ALA A 238 -3.01 -9.90 -3.47
CA ALA A 238 -3.29 -8.90 -4.49
C ALA A 238 -2.39 -9.07 -5.72
N VAL A 239 -1.08 -9.24 -5.50
CA VAL A 239 -0.10 -9.42 -6.59
C VAL A 239 -0.35 -10.75 -7.31
N ALA A 240 -0.59 -11.85 -6.60
CA ALA A 240 -0.88 -13.16 -7.20
C ALA A 240 -2.16 -13.10 -8.06
N LEU A 241 -3.21 -12.43 -7.58
CA LEU A 241 -4.45 -12.23 -8.35
C LEU A 241 -4.20 -11.38 -9.59
N ALA A 242 -3.41 -10.32 -9.48
CA ALA A 242 -3.03 -9.47 -10.60
C ALA A 242 -2.20 -10.24 -11.65
N GLU A 243 -1.29 -11.10 -11.23
CA GLU A 243 -0.49 -11.95 -12.12
C GLU A 243 -1.35 -13.00 -12.84
N ALA A 244 -2.26 -13.65 -12.13
CA ALA A 244 -3.17 -14.65 -12.69
C ALA A 244 -4.05 -14.10 -13.82
N HIS A 245 -4.36 -12.80 -13.79
CA HIS A 245 -5.17 -12.11 -14.79
C HIS A 245 -4.36 -11.26 -15.78
N GLY A 246 -3.03 -11.21 -15.67
CA GLY A 246 -2.16 -10.40 -16.53
C GLY A 246 -2.23 -8.90 -16.26
N TRP A 247 -2.66 -8.48 -15.07
CA TRP A 247 -2.80 -7.08 -14.65
C TRP A 247 -1.70 -6.61 -13.68
N ALA A 248 -0.69 -7.42 -13.43
CA ALA A 248 0.40 -7.03 -12.53
C ALA A 248 1.13 -5.75 -12.98
N ASP A 249 1.26 -5.54 -14.30
CA ASP A 249 1.85 -4.31 -14.86
C ASP A 249 0.78 -3.25 -15.21
N ASP A 250 -0.43 -3.36 -14.66
CA ASP A 250 -1.47 -2.36 -14.78
C ASP A 250 -1.17 -1.17 -13.86
N PRO A 251 -1.23 0.09 -14.37
CA PRO A 251 -0.83 1.27 -13.59
C PRO A 251 -1.80 1.66 -12.48
N ILE A 252 -3.04 1.15 -12.48
CA ILE A 252 -4.08 1.56 -11.53
C ILE A 252 -4.22 0.58 -10.38
N GLU A 253 -4.28 -0.73 -10.64
CA GLU A 253 -4.44 -1.74 -9.60
C GLU A 253 -3.17 -2.57 -9.38
N GLY A 254 -2.45 -2.90 -10.44
CA GLY A 254 -1.22 -3.68 -10.35
C GLY A 254 -0.04 -2.91 -9.76
N ALA A 255 0.18 -1.67 -10.21
CA ALA A 255 1.29 -0.86 -9.72
C ALA A 255 1.21 -0.53 -8.21
N PRO A 256 0.04 -0.14 -7.63
CA PRO A 256 -0.10 -0.01 -6.18
C PRO A 256 0.20 -1.31 -5.44
N ALA A 257 -0.36 -2.45 -5.88
CA ALA A 257 -0.13 -3.74 -5.24
C ALA A 257 1.37 -4.10 -5.19
N LEU A 258 2.09 -3.93 -6.32
CA LEU A 258 3.53 -4.13 -6.40
C LEU A 258 4.31 -3.15 -5.53
N ALA A 259 3.94 -1.87 -5.51
CA ALA A 259 4.61 -0.82 -4.74
C ALA A 259 4.48 -1.07 -3.22
N PHE A 260 3.29 -1.43 -2.77
CA PHE A 260 3.04 -1.74 -1.37
C PHE A 260 3.76 -3.01 -0.93
N LEU A 261 3.69 -4.08 -1.74
CA LEU A 261 4.45 -5.31 -1.45
C LEU A 261 5.95 -5.02 -1.39
N GLY A 262 6.48 -4.27 -2.34
CA GLY A 262 7.89 -3.84 -2.32
C GLY A 262 8.23 -3.06 -1.05
N SER A 263 7.38 -2.13 -0.61
CA SER A 263 7.60 -1.34 0.60
C SER A 263 7.56 -2.18 1.89
N GLU A 264 6.67 -3.18 1.98
CA GLU A 264 6.65 -4.12 3.10
C GLU A 264 7.92 -4.99 3.13
N LEU A 265 8.37 -5.47 1.98
CA LEU A 265 9.61 -6.23 1.87
C LEU A 265 10.84 -5.41 2.28
N VAL A 266 10.85 -4.10 2.02
CA VAL A 266 11.88 -3.19 2.54
C VAL A 266 11.88 -3.18 4.07
N CYS A 267 10.73 -3.09 4.72
CA CYS A 267 10.63 -3.11 6.19
C CYS A 267 11.18 -4.40 6.79
N LEU A 268 11.04 -5.52 6.07
CA LEU A 268 11.55 -6.84 6.46
C LEU A 268 13.04 -7.08 6.07
N GLY A 269 13.72 -6.10 5.45
CA GLY A 269 15.10 -6.23 4.99
C GLY A 269 15.29 -7.12 3.74
N ARG A 270 14.20 -7.49 3.04
CA ARG A 270 14.21 -8.31 1.81
C ARG A 270 14.44 -7.40 0.58
N PHE A 271 15.57 -6.73 0.55
CA PHE A 271 15.84 -5.62 -0.37
C PHE A 271 15.87 -6.01 -1.86
N GLU A 272 16.41 -7.18 -2.22
CA GLU A 272 16.45 -7.63 -3.61
C GLU A 272 15.04 -7.92 -4.15
N GLU A 273 14.21 -8.56 -3.35
CA GLU A 273 12.81 -8.84 -3.71
C GLU A 273 12.00 -7.54 -3.79
N ALA A 274 12.20 -6.63 -2.83
CA ALA A 274 11.59 -5.30 -2.84
C ALA A 274 11.94 -4.53 -4.12
N GLU A 275 13.20 -4.55 -4.54
CA GLU A 275 13.66 -3.88 -5.75
C GLU A 275 12.96 -4.41 -7.00
N LEU A 276 12.78 -5.73 -7.12
CA LEU A 276 12.05 -6.34 -8.23
C LEU A 276 10.62 -5.80 -8.36
N HIS A 277 9.90 -5.72 -7.24
CA HIS A 277 8.53 -5.21 -7.23
C HIS A 277 8.46 -3.71 -7.52
N LEU A 278 9.35 -2.90 -6.92
CA LEU A 278 9.40 -1.46 -7.16
C LEU A 278 9.76 -1.11 -8.61
N VAL A 279 10.70 -1.85 -9.24
CA VAL A 279 11.02 -1.69 -10.67
C VAL A 279 9.80 -1.97 -11.54
N ARG A 280 9.03 -3.01 -11.24
CA ARG A 280 7.80 -3.33 -12.00
C ARG A 280 6.74 -2.24 -11.82
N ALA A 281 6.52 -1.80 -10.58
CA ALA A 281 5.58 -0.71 -10.28
C ALA A 281 5.95 0.58 -11.04
N GLU A 282 7.23 0.98 -11.03
CA GLU A 282 7.71 2.16 -11.74
C GLU A 282 7.50 2.06 -13.26
N ARG A 283 7.75 0.89 -13.86
CA ARG A 283 7.50 0.65 -15.29
C ARG A 283 6.00 0.73 -15.65
N ALA A 284 5.14 0.24 -14.78
CA ALA A 284 3.70 0.33 -14.96
C ALA A 284 3.24 1.80 -14.95
N LEU A 285 3.72 2.59 -13.99
CA LEU A 285 3.41 4.02 -13.87
C LEU A 285 3.92 4.88 -15.04
N ALA A 286 5.01 4.50 -15.69
CA ALA A 286 5.55 5.25 -16.83
C ALA A 286 4.55 5.36 -18.02
N ARG A 287 3.51 4.51 -18.05
CA ARG A 287 2.47 4.53 -19.07
C ARG A 287 1.30 5.44 -18.68
N GLU A 288 0.84 5.33 -17.47
CA GLU A 288 -0.26 6.06 -16.83
C GLU A 288 -0.20 5.79 -15.32
N GLY A 289 -0.71 6.68 -14.49
CA GLY A 289 -0.77 6.46 -13.06
C GLY A 289 -1.40 7.62 -12.33
N THR A 290 -1.62 7.46 -11.04
CA THR A 290 -2.04 8.55 -10.15
C THR A 290 -0.82 9.13 -9.46
N HIS A 291 -0.88 10.43 -9.12
CA HIS A 291 0.18 11.06 -8.33
C HIS A 291 0.37 10.38 -6.97
N LEU A 292 -0.71 9.84 -6.40
CA LEU A 292 -0.64 9.09 -5.14
C LEU A 292 0.20 7.81 -5.29
N THR A 293 -0.04 7.03 -6.37
CA THR A 293 0.75 5.82 -6.63
C THR A 293 2.22 6.18 -6.93
N GLU A 294 2.45 7.24 -7.71
CA GLU A 294 3.81 7.72 -7.98
C GLU A 294 4.53 8.13 -6.69
N LEU A 295 3.85 8.87 -5.81
CA LEU A 295 4.38 9.27 -4.51
C LEU A 295 4.79 8.04 -3.67
N VAL A 296 3.93 7.01 -3.59
CA VAL A 296 4.22 5.75 -2.88
C VAL A 296 5.43 5.03 -3.46
N VAL A 297 5.52 4.91 -4.78
CA VAL A 297 6.66 4.26 -5.45
C VAL A 297 7.97 5.00 -5.17
N ARG A 298 7.96 6.34 -5.28
CA ARG A 298 9.17 7.15 -4.99
C ARG A 298 9.56 7.09 -3.52
N TYR A 299 8.58 7.09 -2.62
CA TYR A 299 8.82 6.90 -1.19
C TYR A 299 9.42 5.51 -0.89
N GLY A 300 8.86 4.45 -1.49
CA GLY A 300 9.39 3.08 -1.40
C GLY A 300 10.84 2.98 -1.89
N TRP A 301 11.19 3.61 -3.01
CA TRP A 301 12.57 3.71 -3.47
C TRP A 301 13.46 4.43 -2.47
N GLY A 302 13.01 5.54 -1.88
CA GLY A 302 13.75 6.25 -0.83
C GLY A 302 14.07 5.35 0.36
N MET A 303 13.06 4.63 0.86
CA MET A 303 13.22 3.69 1.97
C MET A 303 14.17 2.54 1.64
N LEU A 304 14.04 1.96 0.44
CA LEU A 304 14.93 0.90 -0.04
C LEU A 304 16.39 1.36 -0.10
N ARG A 305 16.65 2.50 -0.74
CA ARG A 305 18.01 3.04 -0.88
C ARG A 305 18.60 3.43 0.47
N PHE A 306 17.78 3.95 1.38
CA PHE A 306 18.20 4.23 2.74
C PHE A 306 18.58 2.94 3.49
N GLY A 307 17.74 1.91 3.43
CA GLY A 307 18.02 0.60 4.02
C GLY A 307 19.29 -0.06 3.49
N GLN A 308 19.61 0.16 2.20
CA GLN A 308 20.85 -0.29 1.54
C GLN A 308 22.07 0.58 1.88
N GLY A 309 21.92 1.69 2.63
CA GLY A 309 23.00 2.63 2.93
C GLY A 309 23.39 3.55 1.76
N ARG A 310 22.58 3.59 0.69
CA ARG A 310 22.78 4.44 -0.51
C ARG A 310 22.13 5.81 -0.27
N LEU A 311 22.75 6.63 0.57
CA LEU A 311 22.14 7.83 1.14
C LEU A 311 21.82 8.91 0.09
N GLU A 312 22.71 9.13 -0.90
CA GLU A 312 22.47 10.10 -1.98
C GLU A 312 21.29 9.69 -2.87
N ASP A 313 21.16 8.41 -3.18
CA ASP A 313 20.04 7.87 -3.96
C ASP A 313 18.74 7.94 -3.17
N ALA A 314 18.78 7.66 -1.86
CA ALA A 314 17.63 7.82 -0.97
C ALA A 314 17.14 9.27 -0.93
N LEU A 315 18.07 10.23 -0.77
CA LEU A 315 17.75 11.65 -0.78
C LEU A 315 17.12 12.07 -2.12
N ALA A 316 17.69 11.61 -3.23
CA ALA A 316 17.16 11.92 -4.57
C ALA A 316 15.72 11.40 -4.75
N ALA A 317 15.43 10.18 -4.26
CA ALA A 317 14.08 9.59 -4.32
C ALA A 317 13.08 10.33 -3.43
N PHE A 318 13.43 10.66 -2.17
CA PHE A 318 12.56 11.44 -1.28
C PHE A 318 12.31 12.88 -1.80
N ARG A 319 13.29 13.51 -2.44
CA ARG A 319 13.07 14.80 -3.10
C ARG A 319 12.14 14.72 -4.32
N GLN A 320 12.10 13.59 -5.01
CA GLN A 320 11.08 13.37 -6.04
C GLN A 320 9.69 13.25 -5.40
N THR A 321 9.56 12.56 -4.27
CA THR A 321 8.33 12.50 -3.48
C THR A 321 7.86 13.89 -3.05
N GLU A 322 8.77 14.72 -2.56
CA GLU A 322 8.50 16.10 -2.17
C GLU A 322 7.94 16.97 -3.32
N ARG A 323 8.40 16.75 -4.56
CA ARG A 323 7.89 17.45 -5.75
C ARG A 323 6.48 17.01 -6.16
N ILE A 324 6.10 15.77 -5.85
CA ILE A 324 4.78 15.25 -6.16
C ILE A 324 3.76 15.71 -5.10
N ARG A 325 4.17 15.85 -3.85
CA ARG A 325 3.31 16.15 -2.70
C ARG A 325 2.37 17.36 -2.92
N PRO A 326 2.79 18.50 -3.50
CA PRO A 326 1.93 19.64 -3.78
C PRO A 326 0.84 19.41 -4.83
N LEU A 327 0.91 18.29 -5.56
CA LEU A 327 -0.12 17.89 -6.54
C LEU A 327 -1.27 17.13 -5.88
N LEU A 328 -1.17 16.83 -4.59
CA LEU A 328 -2.15 16.12 -3.77
C LEU A 328 -2.73 17.08 -2.72
N SER A 329 -3.86 16.69 -2.11
CA SER A 329 -4.44 17.40 -0.96
C SER A 329 -3.46 17.50 0.20
N GLU A 330 -3.57 18.58 0.97
CA GLU A 330 -2.78 18.76 2.20
C GLU A 330 -3.07 17.68 3.25
N ASP A 331 -4.25 17.05 3.18
CA ASP A 331 -4.67 15.98 4.10
C ASP A 331 -3.91 14.66 3.92
N VAL A 332 -3.24 14.44 2.77
CA VAL A 332 -2.48 13.22 2.52
C VAL A 332 -1.31 13.11 3.50
N ILE A 333 -1.28 12.00 4.24
CA ILE A 333 -0.38 11.81 5.38
C ILE A 333 1.09 11.51 5.03
N ILE A 334 1.40 11.12 3.79
CA ILE A 334 2.79 10.83 3.39
C ILE A 334 3.56 12.13 3.21
N ASP A 335 4.51 12.37 4.10
CA ASP A 335 5.43 13.50 4.04
C ASP A 335 6.88 13.01 4.04
N PRO A 336 7.66 13.29 2.99
CA PRO A 336 9.05 12.85 2.91
C PRO A 336 10.02 13.70 3.75
N ARG A 337 9.63 14.89 4.25
CA ARG A 337 10.53 15.84 4.93
C ARG A 337 11.23 15.19 6.13
N GLY A 338 10.49 14.46 6.97
CA GLY A 338 11.11 13.77 8.10
C GLY A 338 12.17 12.75 7.66
N ARG A 339 11.92 11.99 6.58
CA ARG A 339 12.90 11.04 6.03
C ARG A 339 14.09 11.75 5.37
N ILE A 340 13.88 12.90 4.74
CA ILE A 340 14.97 13.75 4.21
C ILE A 340 15.89 14.21 5.34
N VAL A 341 15.31 14.67 6.46
CA VAL A 341 16.09 15.02 7.67
C VAL A 341 16.92 13.84 8.16
N GLN A 342 16.32 12.65 8.24
CA GLN A 342 17.02 11.42 8.65
C GLN A 342 18.21 11.10 7.74
N VAL A 343 18.03 11.24 6.42
CA VAL A 343 19.13 11.03 5.46
C VAL A 343 20.26 12.04 5.69
N TRP A 344 19.94 13.35 5.82
CA TRP A 344 20.94 14.37 6.08
C TRP A 344 21.70 14.13 7.40
N ALA A 345 20.98 13.82 8.48
CA ALA A 345 21.59 13.49 9.77
C ALA A 345 22.53 12.27 9.66
N ARG A 346 22.12 11.25 8.90
CA ARG A 346 22.94 10.03 8.67
C ARG A 346 24.18 10.30 7.82
N MET A 347 24.14 11.32 6.93
CA MET A 347 25.31 11.80 6.17
C MET A 347 26.24 12.70 7.01
N GLY A 348 25.84 13.10 8.20
CA GLY A 348 26.55 14.09 9.04
C GLY A 348 26.29 15.53 8.65
N GLU A 349 25.35 15.77 7.73
CA GLU A 349 24.99 17.09 7.22
C GLU A 349 23.92 17.76 8.10
N THR A 350 24.31 18.22 9.29
CA THR A 350 23.35 18.73 10.30
C THR A 350 22.71 20.07 9.89
N ALA A 351 23.40 20.92 9.14
CA ALA A 351 22.86 22.21 8.71
C ALA A 351 21.63 22.06 7.77
N PRO A 352 21.68 21.30 6.65
CA PRO A 352 20.49 21.05 5.84
C PRO A 352 19.44 20.23 6.58
N ALA A 353 19.81 19.31 7.50
CA ALA A 353 18.87 18.59 8.34
C ALA A 353 18.03 19.54 9.20
N ARG A 354 18.68 20.51 9.87
CA ARG A 354 17.97 21.53 10.66
C ARG A 354 17.10 22.44 9.81
N ALA A 355 17.59 22.89 8.65
CA ALA A 355 16.80 23.71 7.74
C ALA A 355 15.49 23.01 7.33
N THR A 356 15.57 21.73 6.97
CA THR A 356 14.37 20.93 6.64
C THR A 356 13.47 20.68 7.86
N LEU A 357 14.06 20.46 9.05
CA LEU A 357 13.29 20.31 10.29
C LEU A 357 12.50 21.60 10.64
N ASP A 358 13.06 22.77 10.36
CA ASP A 358 12.41 24.07 10.62
C ASP A 358 11.19 24.32 9.73
N GLU A 359 11.07 23.62 8.62
CA GLU A 359 9.88 23.63 7.75
C GLU A 359 8.70 22.84 8.35
N LEU A 360 8.96 21.95 9.33
CA LEU A 360 7.91 21.24 10.04
C LEU A 360 7.23 22.15 11.05
N SER A 361 5.91 22.04 11.16
CA SER A 361 5.14 22.73 12.19
C SER A 361 5.54 22.29 13.60
N PRO A 362 5.26 23.08 14.65
CA PRO A 362 5.51 22.67 16.03
C PRO A 362 4.83 21.33 16.40
N GLN A 363 3.61 21.13 15.92
CA GLN A 363 2.85 19.90 16.17
C GLN A 363 3.50 18.68 15.49
N GLU A 364 3.97 18.81 14.25
CA GLU A 364 4.70 17.75 13.55
C GLU A 364 6.00 17.39 14.28
N ARG A 365 6.74 18.41 14.76
CA ARG A 365 7.99 18.20 15.54
C ARG A 365 7.76 17.54 16.88
N ASP A 366 6.61 17.81 17.53
CA ASP A 366 6.23 17.22 18.82
C ASP A 366 5.61 15.82 18.70
N SER A 367 5.23 15.41 17.49
CA SER A 367 4.75 14.04 17.22
C SER A 367 5.82 13.00 17.56
N ARG A 368 5.42 11.75 17.74
CA ARG A 368 6.34 10.62 18.01
C ARG A 368 7.45 10.51 16.97
N PHE A 369 7.06 10.58 15.69
CA PHE A 369 8.03 10.56 14.58
C PHE A 369 8.91 11.82 14.56
N GLY A 370 8.32 13.00 14.74
CA GLY A 370 9.06 14.27 14.76
C GLY A 370 10.12 14.31 15.87
N ARG A 371 9.80 13.85 17.09
CA ARG A 371 10.77 13.74 18.19
C ARG A 371 11.91 12.78 17.86
N THR A 372 11.62 11.68 17.17
CA THR A 372 12.64 10.74 16.69
C THR A 372 13.55 11.39 15.64
N VAL A 373 13.00 12.20 14.75
CA VAL A 373 13.78 12.97 13.77
C VAL A 373 14.66 14.03 14.45
N VAL A 374 14.14 14.74 15.47
CA VAL A 374 14.94 15.67 16.30
C VAL A 374 16.08 14.94 17.00
N ALA A 375 15.80 13.79 17.60
CA ALA A 375 16.80 12.96 18.28
C ALA A 375 17.97 12.57 17.37
N GLN A 376 17.71 12.29 16.10
CA GLN A 376 18.75 11.95 15.12
C GLN A 376 19.71 13.11 14.86
N ILE A 377 19.16 14.33 14.73
CA ILE A 377 20.01 15.52 14.56
C ILE A 377 20.86 15.75 15.80
N LEU A 378 20.24 15.67 16.99
CA LEU A 378 20.93 15.85 18.27
C LEU A 378 22.07 14.83 18.45
N LEU A 379 21.83 13.56 18.06
CA LEU A 379 22.87 12.54 18.11
C LEU A 379 24.01 12.85 17.10
N ALA A 380 23.69 13.31 15.90
CA ALA A 380 24.69 13.72 14.91
C ALA A 380 25.46 14.99 15.34
N GLU A 381 24.95 15.76 16.28
CA GLU A 381 25.57 16.93 16.89
C GLU A 381 26.27 16.63 18.23
N ASP A 382 26.50 15.34 18.53
CA ASP A 382 27.21 14.90 19.74
C ASP A 382 26.53 15.36 21.05
N SER A 383 25.18 15.28 21.09
CA SER A 383 24.35 15.75 22.22
C SER A 383 23.45 14.62 22.78
N PRO A 384 24.03 13.51 23.26
CA PRO A 384 23.26 12.31 23.64
C PRO A 384 22.32 12.51 24.85
N GLU A 385 22.63 13.42 25.78
CA GLU A 385 21.74 13.74 26.91
C GLU A 385 20.41 14.32 26.41
N GLN A 386 20.45 15.21 25.41
CA GLN A 386 19.26 15.82 24.84
C GLN A 386 18.45 14.79 24.02
N VAL A 387 19.11 13.78 23.44
CA VAL A 387 18.42 12.67 22.75
C VAL A 387 17.54 11.90 23.75
N VAL A 388 18.09 11.52 24.90
CA VAL A 388 17.33 10.82 25.96
C VAL A 388 16.15 11.67 26.43
N GLU A 389 16.35 12.98 26.64
CA GLU A 389 15.30 13.91 27.07
C GLU A 389 14.17 14.03 26.04
N VAL A 390 14.49 14.23 24.76
CA VAL A 390 13.48 14.41 23.71
C VAL A 390 12.69 13.15 23.42
N LEU A 391 13.30 11.96 23.63
CA LEU A 391 12.64 10.66 23.39
C LEU A 391 11.87 10.14 24.60
N ALA A 392 12.10 10.64 25.83
CA ALA A 392 11.40 10.17 27.03
C ALA A 392 9.87 10.12 26.86
N PRO A 393 9.16 11.15 26.35
CA PRO A 393 7.72 11.08 26.15
C PRO A 393 7.28 10.01 25.14
N VAL A 394 8.12 9.68 24.15
CA VAL A 394 7.83 8.63 23.17
C VAL A 394 7.93 7.25 23.81
N ILE A 395 8.99 7.02 24.59
CA ILE A 395 9.28 5.74 25.26
C ILE A 395 8.26 5.46 26.36
N GLU A 396 7.81 6.50 27.08
CA GLU A 396 6.79 6.43 28.11
C GLU A 396 5.36 6.33 27.56
N GLY A 397 5.17 6.46 26.25
CA GLY A 397 3.87 6.39 25.60
C GLY A 397 3.01 7.65 25.77
N ALA A 398 3.62 8.77 26.16
CA ALA A 398 2.94 10.05 26.37
C ALA A 398 2.81 10.92 25.12
N SER A 399 3.53 10.59 24.04
CA SER A 399 3.47 11.32 22.77
C SER A 399 2.31 10.86 21.89
N GLU A 400 1.69 11.81 21.17
CA GLU A 400 0.70 11.50 20.16
C GLU A 400 1.32 10.68 19.01
N VAL A 401 0.55 9.73 18.50
CA VAL A 401 0.95 8.90 17.36
C VAL A 401 0.99 9.77 16.11
N SER A 402 2.05 9.68 15.34
CA SER A 402 2.07 10.28 14.01
C SER A 402 1.42 9.31 13.01
N TRP A 403 0.68 9.85 12.05
CA TRP A 403 0.04 9.06 10.99
C TRP A 403 0.97 8.65 9.86
N GLN A 404 2.21 9.17 9.86
CA GLN A 404 3.13 9.04 8.73
C GLN A 404 3.82 7.68 8.67
N VAL A 405 3.88 6.97 9.79
CA VAL A 405 4.60 5.70 9.94
C VAL A 405 3.80 4.76 10.84
N ASP A 406 4.00 3.46 10.69
CA ASP A 406 3.48 2.46 11.62
C ASP A 406 3.92 2.79 13.06
N PRO A 407 3.02 2.86 14.04
CA PRO A 407 3.36 3.18 15.43
C PRO A 407 4.43 2.27 16.04
N ARG A 408 4.54 1.02 15.59
CA ARG A 408 5.57 0.07 16.01
C ARG A 408 6.93 0.44 15.44
N MET A 409 6.98 0.81 14.16
CA MET A 409 8.20 1.31 13.51
C MET A 409 8.72 2.55 14.24
N GLU A 410 7.85 3.51 14.56
CA GLU A 410 8.20 4.70 15.33
C GLU A 410 8.78 4.35 16.70
N SER A 411 8.16 3.39 17.40
CA SER A 411 8.64 2.94 18.73
C SER A 411 10.00 2.25 18.63
N ILE A 412 10.20 1.41 17.61
CA ILE A 412 11.48 0.74 17.35
C ILE A 412 12.56 1.77 17.04
N GLU A 413 12.28 2.73 16.13
CA GLU A 413 13.23 3.79 15.78
C GLU A 413 13.61 4.61 17.02
N ALA A 414 12.64 5.07 17.83
CA ALA A 414 12.90 5.87 19.03
C ALA A 414 13.78 5.12 20.04
N LEU A 415 13.45 3.85 20.32
CA LEU A 415 14.25 3.02 21.25
C LEU A 415 15.66 2.74 20.74
N LEU A 416 15.86 2.63 19.40
CA LEU A 416 17.20 2.47 18.82
C LEU A 416 18.06 3.71 19.03
N TYR A 417 17.50 4.91 18.87
CA TYR A 417 18.23 6.16 19.13
C TYR A 417 18.46 6.38 20.63
N ASP A 418 17.53 5.99 21.52
CA ASP A 418 17.76 5.98 22.96
C ASP A 418 18.90 5.04 23.33
N ALA A 419 18.91 3.82 22.76
CA ALA A 419 19.99 2.87 23.00
C ALA A 419 21.36 3.39 22.53
N ALA A 420 21.41 4.06 21.35
CA ALA A 420 22.63 4.67 20.84
C ALA A 420 23.12 5.80 21.75
N ALA A 421 22.25 6.70 22.17
CA ALA A 421 22.59 7.81 23.05
C ALA A 421 23.09 7.33 24.42
N ARG A 422 22.43 6.33 25.02
CA ARG A 422 22.88 5.74 26.29
C ARG A 422 24.22 5.01 26.18
N ASP A 423 24.50 4.40 25.04
CA ASP A 423 25.81 3.78 24.79
C ASP A 423 26.92 4.85 24.73
N GLU A 424 26.68 6.00 24.09
CA GLU A 424 27.61 7.12 24.06
C GLU A 424 27.83 7.77 25.46
N LEU A 425 26.76 7.81 26.28
CA LEU A 425 26.85 8.27 27.68
C LEU A 425 27.56 7.26 28.61
N GLY A 426 27.90 6.07 28.13
CA GLY A 426 28.49 5.02 28.94
C GLY A 426 27.48 4.29 29.87
N GLU A 427 26.19 4.50 29.66
CA GLU A 427 25.09 3.86 30.41
C GLU A 427 24.80 2.45 29.86
N ALA A 428 25.79 1.56 29.82
CA ALA A 428 25.75 0.28 29.13
C ALA A 428 24.53 -0.59 29.47
N ARG A 429 24.11 -0.63 30.75
CA ARG A 429 22.92 -1.42 31.15
C ARG A 429 21.61 -0.86 30.60
N ALA A 430 21.48 0.45 30.55
CA ALA A 430 20.29 1.10 30.03
C ALA A 430 20.24 0.93 28.49
N ALA A 431 21.37 1.08 27.80
CA ALA A 431 21.51 0.83 26.37
C ALA A 431 21.12 -0.61 25.99
N GLU A 432 21.63 -1.61 26.75
CA GLU A 432 21.27 -3.03 26.56
C GLU A 432 19.75 -3.26 26.80
N ALA A 433 19.17 -2.64 27.83
CA ALA A 433 17.74 -2.79 28.12
C ALA A 433 16.86 -2.21 26.99
N SER A 434 17.21 -1.03 26.46
CA SER A 434 16.52 -0.44 25.31
C SER A 434 16.67 -1.34 24.07
N LEU A 435 17.86 -1.90 23.83
CA LEU A 435 18.11 -2.78 22.71
C LEU A 435 17.31 -4.10 22.80
N GLU A 436 17.25 -4.74 23.99
CA GLU A 436 16.45 -5.96 24.18
C GLU A 436 14.97 -5.70 23.91
N ARG A 437 14.44 -4.57 24.38
CA ARG A 437 13.05 -4.18 24.09
C ARG A 437 12.80 -3.96 22.61
N VAL A 438 13.76 -3.38 21.89
CA VAL A 438 13.70 -3.24 20.42
C VAL A 438 13.68 -4.61 19.75
N LEU A 439 14.57 -5.53 20.14
CA LEU A 439 14.65 -6.86 19.57
C LEU A 439 13.35 -7.65 19.81
N GLU A 440 12.74 -7.52 20.99
CA GLU A 440 11.44 -8.13 21.29
C GLU A 440 10.33 -7.60 20.36
N LEU A 441 10.22 -6.27 20.19
CA LEU A 441 9.24 -5.65 19.32
C LEU A 441 9.47 -6.02 17.84
N ALA A 442 10.71 -6.01 17.40
CA ALA A 442 11.08 -6.29 16.02
C ALA A 442 10.91 -7.76 15.65
N GLU A 443 11.22 -8.71 16.55
CA GLU A 443 11.12 -10.15 16.26
C GLU A 443 9.68 -10.61 16.08
N SER A 444 8.73 -10.05 16.86
CA SER A 444 7.31 -10.40 16.75
C SER A 444 6.75 -10.15 15.33
N GLU A 445 7.31 -9.18 14.63
CA GLU A 445 6.85 -8.71 13.32
C GLU A 445 7.86 -8.97 12.18
N GLY A 446 9.09 -9.37 12.49
CA GLY A 446 10.18 -9.57 11.53
C GLY A 446 10.78 -8.27 10.98
N ILE A 447 10.60 -7.13 11.69
CA ILE A 447 11.03 -5.80 11.23
C ILE A 447 12.55 -5.65 11.34
N ILE A 448 13.21 -5.23 10.25
CA ILE A 448 14.67 -5.05 10.19
C ILE A 448 15.06 -3.61 9.82
N LEU A 449 14.30 -2.95 8.98
CA LEU A 449 14.66 -1.67 8.39
C LEU A 449 15.13 -0.59 9.39
N PRO A 450 14.49 -0.37 10.57
CA PRO A 450 14.92 0.66 11.52
C PRO A 450 16.36 0.52 12.00
N PHE A 451 16.89 -0.70 12.06
CA PHE A 451 18.28 -0.93 12.44
C PHE A 451 19.30 -0.40 11.42
N ALA A 452 18.88 -0.19 10.16
CA ALA A 452 19.71 0.46 9.15
C ALA A 452 19.76 1.99 9.32
N PHE A 453 18.78 2.58 9.98
CA PHE A 453 18.69 4.03 10.19
C PHE A 453 19.54 4.49 11.37
N ALA A 454 19.52 3.76 12.47
CA ALA A 454 20.18 4.13 13.72
C ALA A 454 21.68 3.70 13.75
N PRO A 455 22.57 4.47 14.41
CA PRO A 455 24.00 4.16 14.51
C PRO A 455 24.29 3.09 15.57
N VAL A 456 23.53 2.00 15.58
CA VAL A 456 23.61 0.93 16.63
C VAL A 456 24.46 -0.27 16.25
N GLN A 457 25.14 -0.27 15.10
CA GLN A 457 25.92 -1.43 14.63
C GLN A 457 26.99 -1.88 15.65
N GLY A 458 27.64 -0.92 16.32
CA GLY A 458 28.63 -1.21 17.37
C GLY A 458 27.99 -1.92 18.55
N LEU A 459 26.85 -1.43 19.01
CA LEU A 459 26.08 -2.00 20.11
C LEU A 459 25.57 -3.40 19.76
N LEU A 460 24.97 -3.60 18.57
CA LEU A 460 24.52 -4.91 18.07
C LEU A 460 25.64 -5.95 18.01
N LYS A 461 26.85 -5.56 17.57
CA LYS A 461 28.00 -6.46 17.50
C LYS A 461 28.52 -6.88 18.87
N ARG A 462 28.45 -6.00 19.87
CA ARG A 462 28.89 -6.26 21.26
C ARG A 462 27.82 -6.98 22.08
N HIS A 463 26.57 -6.93 21.66
CA HIS A 463 25.45 -7.50 22.38
C HIS A 463 25.61 -9.01 22.60
N PRO A 464 25.48 -9.53 23.84
CA PRO A 464 25.81 -10.91 24.17
C PRO A 464 24.78 -11.89 23.60
N ARG A 465 25.15 -12.56 22.50
CA ARG A 465 24.29 -13.56 21.84
C ARG A 465 23.84 -14.72 22.74
N HIS A 466 24.52 -14.93 23.85
CA HIS A 466 24.22 -16.02 24.78
C HIS A 466 23.15 -15.64 25.83
N GLY A 467 22.93 -14.35 26.05
CA GLY A 467 21.99 -13.83 27.03
C GLY A 467 20.64 -13.38 26.46
N THR A 468 20.57 -13.23 25.12
CA THR A 468 19.34 -12.76 24.46
C THR A 468 18.46 -13.92 23.97
N ALA A 469 17.14 -13.74 24.09
CA ALA A 469 16.15 -14.61 23.42
C ALA A 469 16.12 -14.42 21.90
N HIS A 470 16.65 -13.28 21.40
CA HIS A 470 16.52 -12.77 20.03
C HIS A 470 17.77 -13.02 19.16
N ALA A 471 18.60 -14.01 19.52
CA ALA A 471 19.87 -14.29 18.83
C ALA A 471 19.73 -14.55 17.32
N GLY A 472 18.60 -15.15 16.90
CA GLY A 472 18.28 -15.39 15.49
C GLY A 472 18.04 -14.09 14.74
N LEU A 473 17.18 -13.21 15.26
CA LEU A 473 16.91 -11.90 14.69
C LEU A 473 18.17 -11.03 14.66
N LEU A 474 18.93 -10.99 15.77
CA LEU A 474 20.18 -10.24 15.84
C LEU A 474 21.18 -10.67 14.74
N SER A 475 21.29 -11.98 14.48
CA SER A 475 22.12 -12.47 13.38
C SER A 475 21.61 -12.00 12.01
N GLN A 476 20.31 -12.08 11.80
CA GLN A 476 19.67 -11.63 10.54
C GLN A 476 19.88 -10.13 10.31
N ILE A 477 19.67 -9.30 11.35
CA ILE A 477 19.92 -7.85 11.28
C ILE A 477 21.38 -7.59 10.87
N LEU A 478 22.34 -8.23 11.53
CA LEU A 478 23.75 -8.03 11.23
C LEU A 478 24.14 -8.49 9.82
N ASP A 479 23.51 -9.57 9.32
CA ASP A 479 23.73 -10.05 7.96
C ASP A 479 23.19 -9.05 6.92
N VAL A 480 21.98 -8.50 7.15
CA VAL A 480 21.38 -7.45 6.29
C VAL A 480 22.22 -6.17 6.29
N LEU A 481 22.66 -5.72 7.49
CA LEU A 481 23.52 -4.53 7.60
C LEU A 481 24.92 -4.74 6.99
N ALA A 482 25.35 -5.98 6.81
CA ALA A 482 26.58 -6.34 6.10
C ALA A 482 26.37 -6.49 4.58
N GLY A 483 25.16 -6.24 4.06
CA GLY A 483 24.81 -6.36 2.65
C GLY A 483 24.50 -7.78 2.18
N SER A 484 24.19 -8.70 3.10
CA SER A 484 23.76 -10.06 2.78
C SER A 484 22.24 -10.11 2.73
N SER A 485 21.66 -10.75 1.69
CA SER A 485 20.21 -10.97 1.62
C SER A 485 19.77 -11.96 2.69
N PRO A 486 18.68 -11.66 3.45
CA PRO A 486 18.11 -12.66 4.32
C PRO A 486 17.56 -13.80 3.47
N ALA A 487 17.88 -15.05 3.83
CA ALA A 487 17.35 -16.22 3.14
C ALA A 487 15.81 -16.13 3.15
N SER A 488 15.19 -16.23 1.95
CA SER A 488 13.74 -16.30 1.82
C SER A 488 13.21 -17.43 2.72
N ARG A 489 12.22 -17.14 3.55
CA ARG A 489 11.50 -18.17 4.30
C ARG A 489 10.85 -19.09 3.28
N GLY A 490 11.38 -20.29 3.09
CA GLY A 490 10.72 -21.32 2.31
C GLY A 490 9.31 -21.56 2.87
N GLU A 491 8.35 -21.86 2.01
CA GLU A 491 7.02 -22.27 2.43
C GLU A 491 7.13 -23.37 3.48
N ALA A 492 6.79 -23.03 4.72
CA ALA A 492 6.83 -23.98 5.83
C ALA A 492 5.65 -24.93 5.69
N ALA A 493 5.92 -26.24 5.69
CA ALA A 493 4.87 -27.23 5.77
C ALA A 493 4.00 -26.97 7.04
N PRO A 494 2.67 -27.06 6.95
CA PRO A 494 1.79 -26.78 8.08
C PRO A 494 2.14 -27.67 9.29
N LEU A 495 2.12 -27.06 10.49
CA LEU A 495 2.23 -27.81 11.75
C LEU A 495 1.08 -28.79 11.89
N LEU A 496 1.36 -29.98 12.37
CA LEU A 496 0.34 -30.98 12.72
C LEU A 496 -0.53 -30.51 13.90
N ASP A 497 0.05 -29.66 14.79
CA ASP A 497 -0.61 -29.03 15.94
C ASP A 497 0.00 -27.65 16.19
N GLU A 498 -0.82 -26.60 16.37
CA GLU A 498 -0.36 -25.24 16.64
C GLU A 498 0.31 -25.14 18.02
N LEU A 499 1.43 -24.40 18.08
CA LEU A 499 2.08 -24.06 19.35
C LEU A 499 1.27 -22.98 20.09
N SER A 500 1.05 -23.17 21.40
CA SER A 500 0.44 -22.15 22.25
C SER A 500 1.39 -20.95 22.45
N GLU A 501 0.85 -19.78 22.82
CA GLU A 501 1.67 -18.59 23.13
C GLU A 501 2.77 -18.87 24.16
N ALA A 502 2.47 -19.67 25.20
CA ALA A 502 3.44 -20.06 26.20
C ALA A 502 4.56 -20.93 25.63
N GLU A 503 4.24 -21.82 24.70
CA GLU A 503 5.20 -22.66 24.01
C GLU A 503 6.04 -21.82 23.02
N LEU A 504 5.44 -20.88 22.29
CA LEU A 504 6.15 -19.94 21.43
C LEU A 504 7.16 -19.09 22.20
N ARG A 505 6.80 -18.63 23.39
CA ARG A 505 7.74 -17.92 24.27
C ARG A 505 8.95 -18.80 24.66
N VAL A 506 8.76 -20.07 24.93
CA VAL A 506 9.86 -21.01 25.22
C VAL A 506 10.67 -21.34 23.98
N VAL A 507 10.05 -21.49 22.80
CA VAL A 507 10.74 -21.73 21.51
C VAL A 507 11.77 -20.65 21.20
N ARG A 508 11.47 -19.39 21.50
CA ARG A 508 12.38 -18.26 21.29
C ARG A 508 13.71 -18.40 22.03
N TYR A 509 13.73 -19.08 23.20
CA TYR A 509 14.95 -19.35 23.96
C TYR A 509 15.72 -20.60 23.51
N LEU A 510 15.16 -21.43 22.63
CA LEU A 510 15.84 -22.64 22.16
C LEU A 510 17.16 -22.37 21.38
N PRO A 511 17.30 -21.28 20.59
CA PRO A 511 18.58 -20.98 19.93
C PRO A 511 19.68 -20.53 20.90
N SER A 512 19.35 -20.07 22.10
CA SER A 512 20.32 -19.65 23.14
C SER A 512 21.00 -20.86 23.80
N ASN A 513 22.04 -20.64 24.61
CA ASN A 513 22.66 -21.69 25.43
C ASN A 513 22.01 -21.87 26.82
N LEU A 514 20.90 -21.15 27.09
CA LEU A 514 20.20 -21.19 28.36
C LEU A 514 19.62 -22.58 28.64
N LYS A 515 19.79 -23.09 29.87
CA LYS A 515 19.18 -24.32 30.32
C LYS A 515 17.75 -24.06 30.83
N ALA A 516 16.95 -25.10 30.98
CA ALA A 516 15.56 -24.97 31.42
C ALA A 516 15.35 -24.16 32.74
N PRO A 517 16.23 -24.23 33.76
CA PRO A 517 16.11 -23.36 34.91
C PRO A 517 16.37 -21.89 34.62
N GLU A 518 17.29 -21.58 33.71
CA GLU A 518 17.63 -20.22 33.30
C GLU A 518 16.53 -19.61 32.44
N ILE A 519 15.97 -20.38 31.50
CA ILE A 519 14.77 -19.98 30.73
C ILE A 519 13.58 -19.75 31.68
N ALA A 520 13.44 -20.56 32.72
CA ALA A 520 12.37 -20.41 33.71
C ALA A 520 12.50 -19.10 34.49
N ALA A 521 13.73 -18.71 34.85
CA ALA A 521 14.01 -17.44 35.51
C ALA A 521 13.64 -16.25 34.60
N GLU A 522 14.03 -16.30 33.32
CA GLU A 522 13.71 -15.26 32.33
C GLU A 522 12.19 -15.12 32.09
N LEU A 523 11.47 -16.24 32.06
CA LEU A 523 10.02 -16.25 31.83
C LEU A 523 9.18 -16.09 33.08
N PHE A 524 9.80 -15.94 34.27
CA PHE A 524 9.13 -15.85 35.56
C PHE A 524 8.19 -17.03 35.84
N VAL A 525 8.61 -18.25 35.44
CA VAL A 525 7.86 -19.49 35.66
C VAL A 525 8.70 -20.55 36.40
N SER A 526 8.10 -21.67 36.79
CA SER A 526 8.87 -22.76 37.40
C SER A 526 9.72 -23.52 36.39
N PRO A 527 10.91 -24.05 36.76
CA PRO A 527 11.70 -24.92 35.87
C PRO A 527 10.94 -26.15 35.37
N ASN A 528 9.97 -26.61 36.15
CA ASN A 528 9.12 -27.74 35.76
C ASN A 528 8.11 -27.36 34.65
N THR A 529 7.60 -26.13 34.68
CA THR A 529 6.74 -25.55 33.63
C THR A 529 7.48 -25.52 32.31
N VAL A 530 8.73 -25.00 32.29
CA VAL A 530 9.56 -24.97 31.08
C VAL A 530 9.85 -26.39 30.56
N ARG A 531 10.15 -27.36 31.43
CA ARG A 531 10.34 -28.76 30.98
C ARG A 531 9.10 -29.36 30.36
N THR A 532 7.93 -29.02 30.88
CA THR A 532 6.65 -29.47 30.31
C THR A 532 6.43 -28.84 28.94
N HIS A 533 6.65 -27.54 28.79
CA HIS A 533 6.57 -26.87 27.48
C HIS A 533 7.57 -27.45 26.49
N LEU A 534 8.82 -27.67 26.88
CA LEU A 534 9.82 -28.29 26.00
C LEU A 534 9.40 -29.67 25.47
N ARG A 535 8.77 -30.48 26.31
CA ARG A 535 8.25 -31.79 25.88
C ARG A 535 7.14 -31.65 24.84
N HIS A 536 6.19 -30.73 25.06
CA HIS A 536 5.12 -30.45 24.10
C HIS A 536 5.64 -29.84 22.81
N ILE A 537 6.57 -28.88 22.89
CA ILE A 537 7.24 -28.28 21.73
C ILE A 537 7.93 -29.35 20.89
N TYR A 538 8.71 -30.24 21.51
CA TYR A 538 9.37 -31.31 20.78
C TYR A 538 8.40 -32.27 20.12
N SER A 539 7.29 -32.61 20.78
CA SER A 539 6.22 -33.43 20.20
C SER A 539 5.55 -32.73 19.03
N LYS A 540 5.18 -31.45 19.16
CA LYS A 540 4.48 -30.68 18.12
C LYS A 540 5.36 -30.34 16.92
N LEU A 541 6.66 -30.16 17.13
CA LEU A 541 7.65 -29.93 16.08
C LEU A 541 8.21 -31.21 15.47
N ASP A 542 7.80 -32.39 15.95
CA ASP A 542 8.36 -33.70 15.59
C ASP A 542 9.90 -33.70 15.73
N ALA A 543 10.40 -33.22 16.88
CA ALA A 543 11.82 -33.08 17.17
C ALA A 543 12.21 -33.92 18.38
N HIS A 544 13.38 -34.54 18.33
CA HIS A 544 13.90 -35.40 19.42
C HIS A 544 15.06 -34.75 20.20
N SER A 545 15.47 -33.57 19.74
CA SER A 545 16.54 -32.80 20.38
C SER A 545 16.27 -31.29 20.27
N ARG A 546 16.93 -30.51 21.17
CA ARG A 546 16.86 -29.05 21.15
C ARG A 546 17.32 -28.49 19.79
N ARG A 547 18.35 -29.07 19.20
CA ARG A 547 18.88 -28.66 17.90
C ARG A 547 17.84 -28.91 16.80
N GLU A 548 17.26 -30.11 16.76
CA GLU A 548 16.19 -30.43 15.79
C GLU A 548 14.96 -29.50 15.96
N ALA A 549 14.57 -29.22 17.22
CA ALA A 549 13.48 -28.30 17.49
C ALA A 549 13.78 -26.87 16.99
N VAL A 550 15.01 -26.40 17.13
CA VAL A 550 15.46 -25.11 16.60
C VAL A 550 15.44 -25.11 15.08
N ASP A 551 15.98 -26.17 14.44
CA ASP A 551 16.03 -26.27 12.99
C ASP A 551 14.61 -26.37 12.42
N ARG A 552 13.73 -27.16 13.04
CA ARG A 552 12.33 -27.30 12.64
C ARG A 552 11.52 -26.02 12.86
N ALA A 553 11.74 -25.32 13.99
CA ALA A 553 11.10 -24.03 14.26
C ALA A 553 11.54 -22.94 13.27
N ARG A 554 12.78 -23.02 12.74
CA ARG A 554 13.27 -22.16 11.66
C ARG A 554 12.63 -22.49 10.32
N GLU A 555 12.52 -23.77 9.96
CA GLU A 555 11.83 -24.23 8.76
C GLU A 555 10.36 -23.77 8.74
N LEU A 556 9.71 -23.78 9.90
CA LEU A 556 8.33 -23.34 10.08
C LEU A 556 8.18 -21.81 10.24
N GLY A 557 9.29 -21.05 10.17
CA GLY A 557 9.26 -19.60 10.34
C GLY A 557 8.93 -19.11 11.75
N LEU A 558 8.96 -19.97 12.76
CA LEU A 558 8.74 -19.64 14.17
C LEU A 558 9.99 -19.03 14.83
N LEU A 559 11.14 -19.18 14.20
CA LEU A 559 12.43 -18.60 14.58
C LEU A 559 13.12 -18.04 13.34
N ALA A 560 13.94 -17.01 13.52
CA ALA A 560 14.77 -16.48 12.46
C ALA A 560 15.73 -17.54 11.91
N PRO A 561 16.05 -17.53 10.58
CA PRO A 561 16.93 -18.51 9.96
C PRO A 561 18.33 -18.46 10.59
N GLY A 562 18.89 -19.62 10.91
CA GLY A 562 20.25 -19.73 11.41
C GLY A 562 21.27 -19.77 10.27
N ARG A 563 22.52 -19.37 10.53
CA ARG A 563 23.60 -19.56 9.56
C ARG A 563 23.73 -21.04 9.20
N VAL A 564 23.61 -21.35 7.90
CA VAL A 564 24.10 -22.62 7.36
C VAL A 564 25.65 -22.55 7.42
N ARG A 565 26.26 -23.49 8.14
CA ARG A 565 27.73 -23.65 8.15
C ARG A 565 28.18 -24.29 6.87
#